data_1f3df3a9f2c14d4e57dc538d7680ced4
#
_entry.id   1f3df3a9f2c14d4e57dc538d7680ced4
#
_cell.length_a   1.000
_cell.length_b   1.000
_cell.length_c   1.000
_cell.angle_alpha   90.00
_cell.angle_beta   90.00
_cell.angle_gamma   90.00
#
_symmetry.space_group_name_H-M   'P 1'
#
loop_
_entity.id
_entity.type
_entity.pdbx_description
1 polymer ?
#
loop_
_entity_poly.entity_id
_entity_poly.type
_entity_poly.pdbx_seq_one_letter_code
_entity_poly.pdbx_strand_id
1 'polypeptide(L)'
;MKLRYSLIAPLFASFSLFALAGCSSKSSAAMPSETAAPTQAQTQEQAKSAVPAETESAAVSDIQLADLVQLMGKTDSEVVSVLGSGKEMKDEENTVVERIYTLPLLDEENTVTLSFNLYQYGSDLLEQATVLLGQEELQTYADAMAQMFGEAAEEYERSYFFTSGDVTMILADPYGDGAYIEISA
;
A
#
# COMPACT_ATOMS: atom_id res chain seq x y z
N MET A 1 9.72 -38.60 29.62
CA MET A 1 10.37 -38.04 28.43
C MET A 1 10.94 -36.68 28.81
N LYS A 2 12.27 -36.48 28.70
CA LYS A 2 12.96 -35.27 29.15
C LYS A 2 13.03 -34.28 27.99
N LEU A 3 12.35 -33.15 28.11
CA LEU A 3 12.48 -32.02 27.19
C LEU A 3 13.86 -31.35 27.35
N ARG A 4 14.62 -31.24 26.27
CA ARG A 4 15.88 -30.48 26.22
C ARG A 4 15.57 -29.11 25.64
N TYR A 5 15.64 -28.10 26.50
CA TYR A 5 15.63 -26.70 26.06
C TYR A 5 17.01 -26.35 25.50
N SER A 6 17.06 -25.95 24.24
CA SER A 6 18.26 -25.41 23.61
C SER A 6 18.17 -23.89 23.70
N LEU A 7 19.04 -23.29 24.53
CA LEU A 7 19.23 -21.85 24.65
C LEU A 7 19.98 -21.35 23.41
N ILE A 8 19.33 -20.51 22.61
CA ILE A 8 19.99 -19.72 21.56
C ILE A 8 20.12 -18.28 22.10
N ALA A 9 21.37 -17.85 22.33
CA ALA A 9 21.70 -16.50 22.78
C ALA A 9 21.65 -15.50 21.61
N PRO A 10 21.14 -14.28 21.78
CA PRO A 10 21.17 -13.26 20.75
C PRO A 10 22.54 -12.56 20.72
N LEU A 11 23.13 -12.50 19.54
CA LEU A 11 24.34 -11.76 19.26
C LEU A 11 23.97 -10.29 18.94
N PHE A 12 24.27 -9.39 19.86
CA PHE A 12 24.17 -7.94 19.62
C PHE A 12 25.36 -7.49 18.79
N ALA A 13 25.14 -6.98 17.61
CA ALA A 13 26.14 -6.34 16.78
C ALA A 13 25.93 -4.82 16.75
N SER A 14 27.00 -4.14 17.03
CA SER A 14 27.22 -2.75 17.38
C SER A 14 26.81 -1.73 16.33
N PHE A 15 26.18 -0.65 16.78
CA PHE A 15 25.95 0.58 16.05
C PHE A 15 27.25 1.37 15.85
N SER A 16 27.54 1.76 14.61
CA SER A 16 28.56 2.76 14.29
C SER A 16 27.90 4.08 13.97
N LEU A 17 28.15 5.08 14.84
CA LEU A 17 27.85 6.48 14.59
C LEU A 17 28.75 7.03 13.48
N PHE A 18 28.17 7.59 12.44
CA PHE A 18 28.86 8.54 11.56
C PHE A 18 28.35 9.96 11.82
N ALA A 19 29.20 10.74 12.44
CA ALA A 19 29.10 12.19 12.53
C ALA A 19 29.77 12.80 11.29
N LEU A 20 29.07 13.61 10.50
CA LEU A 20 29.68 14.48 9.50
C LEU A 20 29.36 15.92 9.83
N ALA A 21 30.42 16.60 10.22
CA ALA A 21 30.49 18.02 10.49
C ALA A 21 30.50 18.83 9.20
N GLY A 22 29.90 19.99 9.28
CA GLY A 22 29.69 21.08 8.43
C GLY A 22 30.78 21.60 7.52
N CYS A 23 30.35 22.40 6.55
CA CYS A 23 31.08 23.60 6.14
C CYS A 23 30.12 24.65 5.60
N SER A 24 30.16 25.77 6.28
CA SER A 24 29.62 27.07 5.96
C SER A 24 30.47 27.74 4.88
N SER A 25 29.87 28.40 3.90
CA SER A 25 30.51 29.53 3.24
C SER A 25 29.47 30.56 2.77
N LYS A 26 29.56 31.70 3.43
CA LYS A 26 28.99 32.98 3.02
C LYS A 26 29.71 33.47 1.77
N SER A 27 29.02 34.06 0.82
CA SER A 27 29.54 35.25 0.16
C SER A 27 28.40 36.16 -0.37
N SER A 28 28.60 37.39 -0.18
CA SER A 28 27.86 38.60 -0.11
C SER A 28 27.88 39.35 -1.45
N ALA A 29 26.87 40.24 -1.64
CA ALA A 29 26.86 41.50 -2.43
C ALA A 29 26.79 41.35 -3.97
N ALA A 30 25.99 42.08 -4.74
CA ALA A 30 25.50 43.45 -4.66
C ALA A 30 24.43 43.65 -5.75
N MET A 31 23.42 44.48 -5.48
CA MET A 31 22.61 45.19 -6.51
C MET A 31 23.42 46.39 -7.09
N PRO A 32 23.12 46.90 -8.26
CA PRO A 32 22.02 47.84 -8.39
C PRO A 32 21.24 47.92 -9.73
N SER A 33 20.02 48.44 -9.59
CA SER A 33 19.30 49.52 -10.34
C SER A 33 18.98 49.42 -11.84
N GLU A 34 17.65 49.54 -12.04
CA GLU A 34 16.88 50.39 -12.95
C GLU A 34 17.12 50.37 -14.47
N THR A 35 16.05 50.07 -15.23
CA THR A 35 15.45 51.02 -16.18
C THR A 35 14.20 50.41 -16.87
N ALA A 36 13.08 51.11 -16.68
CA ALA A 36 11.89 51.33 -17.53
C ALA A 36 11.43 50.35 -18.62
N ALA A 37 10.12 50.15 -18.59
CA ALA A 37 9.21 49.54 -19.55
C ALA A 37 9.26 50.16 -20.98
N PRO A 38 8.64 49.48 -22.01
CA PRO A 38 7.20 49.70 -22.20
C PRO A 38 6.38 48.42 -22.60
N THR A 39 5.16 48.49 -22.17
CA THR A 39 3.90 47.86 -22.60
C THR A 39 3.89 47.31 -24.03
N GLN A 40 3.61 46.00 -24.16
CA GLN A 40 2.82 45.49 -25.29
C GLN A 40 1.84 44.46 -24.78
N ALA A 41 0.56 44.77 -25.01
CA ALA A 41 -0.56 43.85 -24.82
C ALA A 41 -0.45 42.73 -25.85
N GLN A 42 -0.37 41.49 -25.37
CA GLN A 42 -0.70 40.32 -26.18
C GLN A 42 -1.80 39.54 -25.48
N THR A 43 -2.89 39.45 -26.19
CA THR A 43 -4.06 38.64 -26.01
C THR A 43 -3.63 37.20 -25.68
N GLN A 44 -3.82 36.77 -24.45
CA GLN A 44 -3.73 35.35 -24.09
C GLN A 44 -5.03 34.66 -24.48
N GLU A 45 -4.96 33.94 -25.53
CA GLU A 45 -5.90 32.90 -25.91
C GLU A 45 -5.88 31.83 -24.80
N GLN A 46 -6.99 31.74 -24.11
CA GLN A 46 -7.23 30.87 -22.99
C GLN A 46 -7.31 29.41 -23.50
N ALA A 47 -6.16 28.73 -23.53
CA ALA A 47 -6.13 27.31 -23.74
C ALA A 47 -6.88 26.64 -22.56
N LYS A 48 -8.10 26.20 -22.86
CA LYS A 48 -8.95 25.40 -22.01
C LYS A 48 -8.22 24.07 -21.74
N SER A 49 -7.54 24.00 -20.59
CA SER A 49 -6.95 22.78 -20.08
C SER A 49 -8.10 21.79 -19.87
N ALA A 50 -8.18 20.79 -20.71
CA ALA A 50 -9.07 19.67 -20.52
C ALA A 50 -8.56 18.93 -19.25
N VAL A 51 -9.34 18.98 -18.19
CA VAL A 51 -9.24 18.09 -17.04
C VAL A 51 -9.45 16.68 -17.61
N PRO A 52 -8.53 15.74 -17.39
CA PRO A 52 -8.79 14.33 -17.70
C PRO A 52 -10.04 13.92 -16.92
N ALA A 53 -11.06 13.45 -17.63
CA ALA A 53 -12.22 12.85 -17.01
C ALA A 53 -11.73 11.73 -16.10
N GLU A 54 -11.96 11.83 -14.80
CA GLU A 54 -11.96 10.69 -13.91
C GLU A 54 -12.93 9.69 -14.53
N THR A 55 -12.38 8.59 -15.03
CA THR A 55 -13.17 7.44 -15.42
C THR A 55 -13.72 6.91 -14.11
N GLU A 56 -15.00 7.17 -13.83
CA GLU A 56 -15.72 6.54 -12.74
C GLU A 56 -15.51 5.03 -12.87
N SER A 57 -14.76 4.49 -11.90
CA SER A 57 -14.65 3.05 -11.71
C SER A 57 -16.08 2.53 -11.53
N ALA A 58 -16.53 1.65 -12.40
CA ALA A 58 -17.78 0.94 -12.19
C ALA A 58 -17.70 0.31 -10.81
N ALA A 59 -18.62 0.69 -9.91
CA ALA A 59 -18.66 0.16 -8.55
C ALA A 59 -18.79 -1.36 -8.64
N VAL A 60 -17.75 -2.07 -8.21
CA VAL A 60 -17.76 -3.52 -8.06
C VAL A 60 -18.48 -3.82 -6.76
N SER A 61 -19.82 -4.03 -6.87
CA SER A 61 -20.70 -4.08 -5.69
C SER A 61 -20.75 -5.42 -4.95
N ASP A 62 -20.07 -6.45 -5.44
CA ASP A 62 -20.17 -7.81 -4.88
C ASP A 62 -18.79 -8.46 -4.60
N ILE A 63 -17.72 -7.68 -4.48
CA ILE A 63 -16.38 -8.21 -4.19
C ILE A 63 -16.27 -8.61 -2.71
N GLN A 64 -15.69 -9.77 -2.44
CA GLN A 64 -15.42 -10.27 -1.10
C GLN A 64 -13.92 -10.42 -0.85
N LEU A 65 -13.52 -10.53 0.41
CA LEU A 65 -12.13 -10.77 0.78
C LEU A 65 -11.56 -12.06 0.13
N ALA A 66 -12.39 -13.08 -0.03
CA ALA A 66 -12.03 -14.32 -0.72
C ALA A 66 -11.67 -14.10 -2.20
N ASP A 67 -12.25 -13.09 -2.86
CA ASP A 67 -11.92 -12.76 -4.24
C ASP A 67 -10.53 -12.11 -4.34
N LEU A 68 -10.14 -11.29 -3.36
CA LEU A 68 -8.77 -10.76 -3.29
C LEU A 68 -7.74 -11.88 -3.14
N VAL A 69 -8.05 -12.89 -2.33
CA VAL A 69 -7.19 -14.08 -2.19
C VAL A 69 -7.02 -14.82 -3.54
N GLN A 70 -8.08 -14.91 -4.34
CA GLN A 70 -8.03 -15.55 -5.67
C GLN A 70 -7.29 -14.70 -6.72
N LEU A 71 -7.13 -13.39 -6.49
CA LEU A 71 -6.37 -12.51 -7.36
C LEU A 71 -4.86 -12.59 -7.12
N MET A 72 -4.40 -13.16 -6.01
CA MET A 72 -2.97 -13.31 -5.73
C MET A 72 -2.26 -14.09 -6.86
N GLY A 73 -1.13 -13.56 -7.30
CA GLY A 73 -0.37 -14.11 -8.44
C GLY A 73 -0.97 -13.83 -9.82
N LYS A 74 -2.05 -13.03 -9.93
CA LYS A 74 -2.60 -12.58 -11.21
C LYS A 74 -1.85 -11.37 -11.72
N THR A 75 -1.85 -11.19 -13.04
CA THR A 75 -1.27 -10.00 -13.67
C THR A 75 -2.11 -8.76 -13.42
N ASP A 76 -1.48 -7.58 -13.51
CA ASP A 76 -2.17 -6.29 -13.40
C ASP A 76 -3.41 -6.21 -14.33
N SER A 77 -3.30 -6.68 -15.57
CA SER A 77 -4.43 -6.69 -16.52
C SER A 77 -5.58 -7.60 -16.10
N GLU A 78 -5.29 -8.74 -15.48
CA GLU A 78 -6.32 -9.65 -14.94
C GLU A 78 -7.02 -9.01 -13.73
N VAL A 79 -6.26 -8.37 -12.84
CA VAL A 79 -6.81 -7.62 -11.70
C VAL A 79 -7.75 -6.52 -12.18
N VAL A 80 -7.33 -5.70 -13.17
CA VAL A 80 -8.17 -4.65 -13.76
C VAL A 80 -9.43 -5.20 -14.40
N SER A 81 -9.38 -6.39 -14.99
CA SER A 81 -10.58 -7.02 -15.60
C SER A 81 -11.65 -7.39 -14.57
N VAL A 82 -11.24 -7.61 -13.31
CA VAL A 82 -12.13 -7.98 -12.19
C VAL A 82 -12.57 -6.74 -11.40
N LEU A 83 -11.62 -5.90 -11.00
CA LEU A 83 -11.83 -4.79 -10.08
C LEU A 83 -12.01 -3.42 -10.76
N GLY A 84 -11.83 -3.35 -12.09
CA GLY A 84 -11.75 -2.08 -12.81
C GLY A 84 -10.38 -1.43 -12.65
N SER A 85 -10.24 -0.20 -13.16
CA SER A 85 -8.93 0.47 -13.27
C SER A 85 -8.29 0.83 -11.92
N GLY A 86 -9.10 1.18 -10.91
CA GLY A 86 -8.56 1.72 -9.66
C GLY A 86 -7.72 2.98 -9.86
N LYS A 87 -7.07 3.44 -8.80
CA LYS A 87 -6.06 4.51 -8.87
C LYS A 87 -4.69 3.87 -8.97
N GLU A 88 -4.02 4.01 -10.10
CA GLU A 88 -2.69 3.45 -10.33
C GLU A 88 -1.57 4.33 -9.80
N MET A 89 -0.53 3.71 -9.27
CA MET A 89 0.75 4.31 -8.96
C MET A 89 1.83 3.62 -9.80
N LYS A 90 2.73 4.44 -10.37
CA LYS A 90 3.78 3.97 -11.28
C LYS A 90 5.15 4.39 -10.77
N ASP A 91 6.13 3.56 -11.09
CA ASP A 91 7.54 3.87 -10.87
C ASP A 91 8.10 4.85 -11.94
N GLU A 92 9.41 5.12 -11.85
CA GLU A 92 10.12 6.00 -12.79
C GLU A 92 10.15 5.45 -14.23
N GLU A 93 9.97 4.13 -14.41
CA GLU A 93 9.94 3.44 -15.69
C GLU A 93 8.52 3.36 -16.29
N ASN A 94 7.53 4.01 -15.60
CA ASN A 94 6.11 4.00 -15.97
C ASN A 94 5.44 2.62 -15.84
N THR A 95 6.02 1.73 -15.03
CA THR A 95 5.43 0.43 -14.67
C THR A 95 4.46 0.61 -13.50
N VAL A 96 3.29 -0.04 -13.56
CA VAL A 96 2.35 -0.03 -12.43
C VAL A 96 2.96 -0.85 -11.30
N VAL A 97 3.13 -0.22 -10.14
CA VAL A 97 3.64 -0.85 -8.92
C VAL A 97 2.58 -1.02 -7.86
N GLU A 98 1.55 -0.18 -7.88
CA GLU A 98 0.40 -0.29 -6.99
C GLU A 98 -0.89 0.12 -7.68
N ARG A 99 -2.01 -0.45 -7.22
CA ARG A 99 -3.37 0.02 -7.46
C ARG A 99 -4.11 0.18 -6.16
N ILE A 100 -4.82 1.31 -6.04
CA ILE A 100 -5.61 1.63 -4.85
C ILE A 100 -7.08 1.64 -5.22
N TYR A 101 -7.86 0.95 -4.41
CA TYR A 101 -9.31 0.82 -4.54
C TYR A 101 -10.01 1.22 -3.24
N THR A 102 -11.29 1.55 -3.32
CA THR A 102 -12.22 1.53 -2.20
C THR A 102 -13.21 0.42 -2.48
N LEU A 103 -13.24 -0.61 -1.63
CA LEU A 103 -14.06 -1.81 -1.83
C LEU A 103 -14.92 -2.09 -0.60
N PRO A 104 -16.17 -2.57 -0.80
CA PRO A 104 -17.05 -2.99 0.28
C PRO A 104 -16.62 -4.39 0.79
N LEU A 105 -15.74 -4.44 1.76
CA LEU A 105 -15.23 -5.68 2.35
C LEU A 105 -15.62 -5.74 3.83
N LEU A 106 -16.02 -6.92 4.31
CA LEU A 106 -16.37 -7.12 5.73
C LEU A 106 -17.46 -6.15 6.22
N ASP A 107 -18.46 -5.90 5.36
CA ASP A 107 -19.59 -4.99 5.60
C ASP A 107 -19.22 -3.49 5.74
N GLU A 108 -18.00 -3.10 5.38
CA GLU A 108 -17.49 -1.73 5.43
C GLU A 108 -16.78 -1.32 4.13
N GLU A 109 -16.75 0.00 3.85
CA GLU A 109 -15.95 0.58 2.78
C GLU A 109 -14.49 0.67 3.20
N ASN A 110 -13.64 -0.17 2.62
CA ASN A 110 -12.23 -0.28 2.98
C ASN A 110 -11.31 0.18 1.86
N THR A 111 -10.19 0.82 2.23
CA THR A 111 -9.11 1.11 1.30
C THR A 111 -8.28 -0.14 1.08
N VAL A 112 -8.14 -0.54 -0.18
CA VAL A 112 -7.35 -1.71 -0.59
C VAL A 112 -6.20 -1.25 -1.47
N THR A 113 -4.98 -1.57 -1.08
CA THR A 113 -3.77 -1.37 -1.89
C THR A 113 -3.30 -2.72 -2.40
N LEU A 114 -3.20 -2.84 -3.71
CA LEU A 114 -2.67 -4.01 -4.41
C LEU A 114 -1.27 -3.68 -4.92
N SER A 115 -0.27 -4.46 -4.51
CA SER A 115 1.13 -4.22 -4.80
C SER A 115 1.68 -5.27 -5.77
N PHE A 116 2.27 -4.76 -6.85
CA PHE A 116 2.94 -5.52 -7.91
C PHE A 116 4.45 -5.21 -7.83
N ASN A 117 5.30 -6.06 -8.38
CA ASN A 117 6.75 -5.80 -8.45
C ASN A 117 7.42 -5.56 -7.06
N LEU A 118 6.85 -6.12 -6.00
CA LEU A 118 7.30 -5.89 -4.63
C LEU A 118 8.52 -6.73 -4.28
N TYR A 119 8.49 -8.01 -4.65
CA TYR A 119 9.55 -8.98 -4.34
C TYR A 119 10.38 -9.37 -5.57
N GLN A 120 9.78 -9.28 -6.76
CA GLN A 120 10.44 -9.62 -8.02
C GLN A 120 10.39 -8.44 -8.97
N TYR A 121 11.50 -7.72 -9.10
CA TYR A 121 11.63 -6.57 -10.01
C TYR A 121 11.19 -6.91 -11.44
N GLY A 122 10.34 -6.07 -12.00
CA GLY A 122 9.75 -6.25 -13.34
C GLY A 122 8.62 -7.27 -13.41
N SER A 123 8.15 -7.81 -12.26
CA SER A 123 6.95 -8.63 -12.19
C SER A 123 5.71 -7.74 -12.37
N ASP A 124 4.73 -8.21 -13.15
CA ASP A 124 3.40 -7.63 -13.22
C ASP A 124 2.35 -8.43 -12.43
N LEU A 125 2.84 -9.38 -11.61
CA LEU A 125 1.99 -10.22 -10.78
C LEU A 125 1.63 -9.51 -9.48
N LEU A 126 0.40 -9.71 -9.01
CA LEU A 126 -0.04 -9.27 -7.70
C LEU A 126 0.65 -10.11 -6.62
N GLU A 127 1.54 -9.47 -5.85
CA GLU A 127 2.36 -10.12 -4.83
C GLU A 127 1.85 -9.87 -3.42
N GLN A 128 1.16 -8.73 -3.20
CA GLN A 128 0.59 -8.38 -1.91
C GLN A 128 -0.69 -7.57 -2.07
N ALA A 129 -1.66 -7.79 -1.19
CA ALA A 129 -2.80 -6.91 -1.00
C ALA A 129 -2.89 -6.47 0.45
N THR A 130 -3.08 -5.18 0.69
CA THR A 130 -3.28 -4.61 2.03
C THR A 130 -4.65 -3.98 2.10
N VAL A 131 -5.48 -4.40 3.06
CA VAL A 131 -6.80 -3.85 3.35
C VAL A 131 -6.70 -3.07 4.64
N LEU A 132 -6.94 -1.76 4.59
CA LEU A 132 -7.05 -0.93 5.78
C LEU A 132 -8.47 -1.01 6.29
N LEU A 133 -8.64 -1.51 7.51
CA LEU A 133 -9.93 -1.76 8.14
C LEU A 133 -10.41 -0.54 8.93
N GLY A 134 -11.71 -0.53 9.24
CA GLY A 134 -12.36 0.49 10.04
C GLY A 134 -12.01 0.43 11.54
N GLN A 135 -12.96 0.80 12.37
CA GLN A 135 -12.75 1.01 13.82
C GLN A 135 -13.37 -0.12 14.68
N GLU A 136 -13.76 -1.24 14.07
CA GLU A 136 -14.27 -2.38 14.82
C GLU A 136 -13.15 -3.04 15.65
N GLU A 137 -13.55 -3.81 16.66
CA GLU A 137 -12.58 -4.56 17.45
C GLU A 137 -11.90 -5.65 16.59
N LEU A 138 -10.62 -5.85 16.78
CA LEU A 138 -9.82 -6.82 16.02
C LEU A 138 -10.45 -8.23 16.04
N GLN A 139 -11.06 -8.62 17.16
CA GLN A 139 -11.75 -9.90 17.30
C GLN A 139 -12.95 -10.03 16.33
N THR A 140 -13.69 -8.95 16.09
CA THR A 140 -14.82 -8.94 15.16
C THR A 140 -14.37 -9.31 13.74
N TYR A 141 -13.26 -8.72 13.31
CA TYR A 141 -12.66 -9.06 12.00
C TYR A 141 -12.10 -10.49 11.98
N ALA A 142 -11.48 -10.93 13.07
CA ALA A 142 -10.98 -12.30 13.18
C ALA A 142 -12.12 -13.33 13.08
N ASP A 143 -13.25 -13.09 13.74
CA ASP A 143 -14.43 -13.95 13.67
C ASP A 143 -15.03 -14.00 12.26
N ALA A 144 -15.06 -12.86 11.56
CA ALA A 144 -15.51 -12.79 10.16
C ALA A 144 -14.56 -13.56 9.23
N MET A 145 -13.26 -13.42 9.41
CA MET A 145 -12.27 -14.16 8.63
C MET A 145 -12.33 -15.66 8.93
N ALA A 146 -12.55 -16.06 10.18
CA ALA A 146 -12.70 -17.46 10.56
C ALA A 146 -13.92 -18.12 9.89
N GLN A 147 -15.00 -17.38 9.66
CA GLN A 147 -16.16 -17.88 8.92
C GLN A 147 -15.86 -18.15 7.44
N MET A 148 -14.96 -17.36 6.83
CA MET A 148 -14.60 -17.49 5.41
C MET A 148 -13.46 -18.49 5.17
N PHE A 149 -12.44 -18.50 6.02
CA PHE A 149 -11.18 -19.24 5.81
C PHE A 149 -10.93 -20.35 6.83
N GLY A 150 -11.79 -20.49 7.84
CA GLY A 150 -11.59 -21.41 8.95
C GLY A 150 -10.83 -20.74 10.10
N GLU A 151 -10.64 -21.49 11.19
CA GLU A 151 -9.92 -21.02 12.37
C GLU A 151 -8.53 -20.48 12.01
N ALA A 152 -8.07 -19.44 12.72
CA ALA A 152 -6.72 -18.94 12.56
C ALA A 152 -5.68 -20.05 12.85
N ALA A 153 -4.68 -20.16 11.98
CA ALA A 153 -3.60 -21.15 12.15
C ALA A 153 -2.71 -20.80 13.35
N GLU A 154 -2.51 -19.50 13.58
CA GLU A 154 -1.77 -18.96 14.72
C GLU A 154 -2.45 -17.68 15.20
N GLU A 155 -2.35 -17.43 16.52
CA GLU A 155 -2.86 -16.23 17.19
C GLU A 155 -1.77 -15.65 18.10
N TYR A 156 -1.59 -14.35 18.02
CA TYR A 156 -0.74 -13.58 18.92
C TYR A 156 -1.55 -12.42 19.52
N GLU A 157 -1.03 -11.73 20.51
CA GLU A 157 -1.74 -10.72 21.30
C GLU A 157 -2.55 -9.71 20.45
N ARG A 158 -2.05 -9.33 19.27
CA ARG A 158 -2.71 -8.38 18.36
C ARG A 158 -2.62 -8.79 16.89
N SER A 159 -2.59 -10.08 16.62
CA SER A 159 -2.48 -10.61 15.26
C SER A 159 -3.07 -12.00 15.14
N TYR A 160 -3.73 -12.27 14.02
CA TYR A 160 -4.28 -13.57 13.64
C TYR A 160 -3.73 -13.95 12.26
N PHE A 161 -3.31 -15.20 12.12
CA PHE A 161 -2.75 -15.73 10.88
C PHE A 161 -3.71 -16.75 10.28
N PHE A 162 -4.11 -16.51 9.05
CA PHE A 162 -4.97 -17.40 8.27
C PHE A 162 -4.25 -17.89 7.03
N THR A 163 -4.66 -19.01 6.48
CA THR A 163 -4.13 -19.56 5.24
C THR A 163 -5.25 -20.01 4.31
N SER A 164 -5.05 -19.87 3.01
CA SER A 164 -5.92 -20.41 1.97
C SER A 164 -5.07 -20.91 0.81
N GLY A 165 -4.84 -22.21 0.74
CA GLY A 165 -3.85 -22.79 -0.18
C GLY A 165 -2.44 -22.29 0.15
N ASP A 166 -1.78 -21.68 -0.83
CA ASP A 166 -0.43 -21.09 -0.69
C ASP A 166 -0.47 -19.62 -0.25
N VAL A 167 -1.66 -19.04 -0.07
CA VAL A 167 -1.83 -17.65 0.33
C VAL A 167 -1.91 -17.54 1.85
N THR A 168 -1.12 -16.63 2.41
CA THR A 168 -1.13 -16.26 3.83
C THR A 168 -1.86 -14.93 4.01
N MET A 169 -2.66 -14.84 5.07
CA MET A 169 -3.35 -13.61 5.47
C MET A 169 -3.00 -13.29 6.92
N ILE A 170 -2.62 -12.06 7.18
CA ILE A 170 -2.31 -11.55 8.51
C ILE A 170 -3.31 -10.43 8.82
N LEU A 171 -4.18 -10.67 9.78
CA LEU A 171 -4.99 -9.63 10.39
C LEU A 171 -4.24 -9.09 11.61
N ALA A 172 -3.95 -7.81 11.65
CA ALA A 172 -3.18 -7.22 12.75
C ALA A 172 -3.60 -5.79 13.08
N ASP A 173 -3.39 -5.42 14.35
CA ASP A 173 -3.48 -4.06 14.86
C ASP A 173 -2.38 -3.85 15.91
N PRO A 174 -1.11 -3.81 15.50
CA PRO A 174 0.04 -3.88 16.42
C PRO A 174 0.13 -2.71 17.40
N TYR A 175 -0.45 -1.58 17.06
CA TYR A 175 -0.36 -0.34 17.86
C TYR A 175 -1.70 0.07 18.49
N GLY A 176 -2.82 -0.52 18.09
CA GLY A 176 -4.16 -0.18 18.58
C GLY A 176 -4.71 1.11 17.98
N ASP A 177 -4.22 1.51 16.81
CA ASP A 177 -4.60 2.73 16.12
C ASP A 177 -5.27 2.46 14.75
N GLY A 178 -5.43 1.19 14.38
CA GLY A 178 -6.13 0.74 13.19
C GLY A 178 -5.71 -0.65 12.76
N ALA A 179 -6.70 -1.49 12.49
CA ALA A 179 -6.48 -2.84 12.01
C ALA A 179 -6.22 -2.85 10.49
N TYR A 180 -5.48 -3.86 10.04
CA TYR A 180 -5.29 -4.13 8.63
C TYR A 180 -5.24 -5.63 8.35
N ILE A 181 -5.53 -6.01 7.12
CA ILE A 181 -5.27 -7.35 6.60
C ILE A 181 -4.18 -7.24 5.54
N GLU A 182 -3.12 -8.03 5.68
CA GLU A 182 -2.12 -8.26 4.66
C GLU A 182 -2.32 -9.65 4.05
N ILE A 183 -2.38 -9.73 2.73
CA ILE A 183 -2.54 -10.97 1.96
C ILE A 183 -1.30 -11.11 1.08
N SER A 184 -0.63 -12.25 1.12
CA SER A 184 0.57 -12.54 0.34
C SER A 184 0.61 -14.01 -0.13
N ALA A 185 1.25 -14.27 -1.27
CA ALA A 185 1.38 -15.59 -1.87
C ALA A 185 2.85 -15.99 -2.05
#